data_715edd8749ec3e19b992d740bb95257d
#
_entry.id   715edd8749ec3e19b992d740bb95257d
#
_cell.length_a   1.000
_cell.length_b   1.000
_cell.length_c   1.000
_cell.angle_alpha   90.00
_cell.angle_beta   90.00
_cell.angle_gamma   90.00
#
_symmetry.space_group_name_H-M   'P 1'
#
loop_
_entity.id
_entity.type
_entity.pdbx_description
1 polymer ?
#
loop_
_entity_poly.entity_id
_entity_poly.type
_entity_poly.pdbx_seq_one_letter_code
_entity_poly.pdbx_strand_id
1 'polypeptide(L)'
;LEGGLDQWGMDIFKLAECTPNPLTCVTYTILKRRGLINKFKIPHWNLLRYLRSVESHYNACTPYHNKIHAADVVQSVHVLLQAPALDSVFTDLELAAVIIACAVHDVNHPGVTNQYLINTNDALAILYNDSSVLENYHLAVAFNLLTFPGCDILVNLTRKQRLTFRRMVIDMVLSTDMSKHMSLLADLKTMVETKKVAGSGILNLDNYTDRMQILQNMVHCADLSNTAKPLDLYTKWMHRLMDEFFLQGDRERAAGLDISPMCDRETATIEKSQVSFIDFISHPLWEMWSDLVHPAAQDILELLEYNRNWYFNLIHADDHHQQQTSQQSKETEDFNTTTIASTTTTTTT
;
A
#
# COMPACT_ATOMS: atom_id res chain seq x y z
N LEU A 1 -13.31 -8.71 14.99
CA LEU A 1 -13.48 -8.31 13.60
C LEU A 1 -14.66 -7.35 13.43
N GLU A 2 -15.87 -7.74 13.86
CA GLU A 2 -17.10 -6.95 13.58
C GLU A 2 -17.08 -5.54 14.16
N GLY A 3 -16.48 -5.30 15.31
CA GLY A 3 -16.44 -3.99 15.96
C GLY A 3 -15.43 -3.00 15.38
N GLY A 4 -14.41 -3.46 14.64
CA GLY A 4 -13.36 -2.60 14.07
C GLY A 4 -13.41 -2.47 12.54
N LEU A 5 -14.25 -3.28 11.87
CA LEU A 5 -14.23 -3.38 10.42
C LEU A 5 -14.55 -2.05 9.71
N ASP A 6 -15.41 -1.24 10.32
CA ASP A 6 -15.87 0.05 9.79
C ASP A 6 -14.98 1.23 10.26
N GLN A 7 -13.91 0.96 11.01
CA GLN A 7 -13.04 1.99 11.57
C GLN A 7 -11.73 2.07 10.77
N TRP A 8 -11.28 3.29 10.48
CA TRP A 8 -9.95 3.52 9.95
C TRP A 8 -8.90 3.13 10.98
N GLY A 9 -7.84 2.42 10.54
CA GLY A 9 -6.79 1.98 11.46
C GLY A 9 -7.17 0.77 12.32
N MET A 10 -8.03 -0.11 11.84
CA MET A 10 -8.23 -1.42 12.47
C MET A 10 -6.89 -2.18 12.56
N ASP A 11 -6.54 -2.68 13.74
CA ASP A 11 -5.32 -3.47 13.93
C ASP A 11 -5.43 -4.83 13.22
N ILE A 12 -4.97 -4.85 11.97
CA ILE A 12 -4.97 -6.04 11.12
C ILE A 12 -3.97 -7.10 11.59
N PHE A 13 -2.90 -6.69 12.28
CA PHE A 13 -1.90 -7.61 12.83
C PHE A 13 -2.51 -8.44 13.96
N LYS A 14 -3.26 -7.78 14.84
CA LYS A 14 -3.99 -8.47 15.92
C LYS A 14 -5.02 -9.45 15.35
N LEU A 15 -5.68 -9.11 14.24
CA LEU A 15 -6.56 -10.05 13.56
C LEU A 15 -5.77 -11.26 13.03
N ALA A 16 -4.60 -11.03 12.44
CA ALA A 16 -3.75 -12.10 11.91
C ALA A 16 -3.20 -13.03 13.00
N GLU A 17 -3.05 -12.55 14.24
CA GLU A 17 -2.74 -13.40 15.40
C GLU A 17 -3.93 -14.29 15.82
N CYS A 18 -5.16 -13.80 15.62
CA CYS A 18 -6.37 -14.52 16.00
C CYS A 18 -6.83 -15.56 14.96
N THR A 19 -6.40 -15.45 13.70
CA THR A 19 -6.82 -16.33 12.62
C THR A 19 -5.71 -16.55 11.60
N PRO A 20 -5.52 -17.80 11.11
CA PRO A 20 -4.58 -18.05 10.02
C PRO A 20 -5.03 -17.49 8.66
N ASN A 21 -6.28 -17.03 8.54
CA ASN A 21 -6.88 -16.57 7.28
C ASN A 21 -7.48 -15.15 7.41
N PRO A 22 -6.68 -14.10 7.72
CA PRO A 22 -7.17 -12.74 7.90
C PRO A 22 -7.80 -12.17 6.62
N LEU A 23 -7.21 -12.39 5.45
CA LEU A 23 -7.72 -11.92 4.17
C LEU A 23 -9.09 -12.53 3.85
N THR A 24 -9.24 -13.83 4.00
CA THR A 24 -10.52 -14.54 3.80
C THR A 24 -11.59 -14.01 4.76
N CYS A 25 -11.25 -13.84 6.04
CA CYS A 25 -12.17 -13.35 7.06
C CYS A 25 -12.66 -11.92 6.76
N VAL A 26 -11.77 -11.01 6.45
CA VAL A 26 -12.09 -9.61 6.13
C VAL A 26 -12.94 -9.54 4.86
N THR A 27 -12.46 -10.13 3.78
CA THR A 27 -13.13 -10.06 2.46
C THR A 27 -14.52 -10.68 2.49
N TYR A 28 -14.65 -11.87 3.07
CA TYR A 28 -15.94 -12.55 3.21
C TYR A 28 -16.93 -11.72 4.03
N THR A 29 -16.48 -11.17 5.16
CA THR A 29 -17.35 -10.40 6.05
C THR A 29 -17.85 -9.11 5.37
N ILE A 30 -16.97 -8.42 4.65
CA ILE A 30 -17.33 -7.19 3.91
C ILE A 30 -18.34 -7.50 2.80
N LEU A 31 -18.08 -8.53 1.97
CA LEU A 31 -19.02 -8.94 0.91
C LEU A 31 -20.38 -9.34 1.48
N LYS A 32 -20.40 -10.02 2.62
CA LYS A 32 -21.63 -10.42 3.33
C LYS A 32 -22.39 -9.20 3.86
N ARG A 33 -21.72 -8.29 4.58
CA ARG A 33 -22.31 -7.07 5.17
C ARG A 33 -22.93 -6.16 4.11
N ARG A 34 -22.22 -6.01 2.97
CA ARG A 34 -22.72 -5.22 1.83
C ARG A 34 -23.82 -5.92 1.03
N GLY A 35 -24.25 -7.12 1.44
CA GLY A 35 -25.30 -7.87 0.76
C GLY A 35 -24.93 -8.45 -0.60
N LEU A 36 -23.66 -8.31 -1.03
CA LEU A 36 -23.19 -8.65 -2.38
C LEU A 36 -23.23 -10.17 -2.65
N ILE A 37 -23.03 -11.00 -1.61
CA ILE A 37 -23.15 -12.46 -1.73
C ILE A 37 -24.56 -12.85 -2.15
N ASN A 38 -25.57 -12.28 -1.50
CA ASN A 38 -26.98 -12.56 -1.82
C ASN A 38 -27.38 -11.94 -3.16
N LYS A 39 -26.95 -10.71 -3.43
CA LYS A 39 -27.26 -9.97 -4.65
C LYS A 39 -26.85 -10.73 -5.91
N PHE A 40 -25.64 -11.27 -5.92
CA PHE A 40 -25.08 -12.03 -7.03
C PHE A 40 -25.24 -13.55 -6.89
N LYS A 41 -25.94 -14.00 -5.86
CA LYS A 41 -26.14 -15.42 -5.55
C LYS A 41 -24.82 -16.20 -5.55
N ILE A 42 -23.76 -15.59 -4.95
CA ILE A 42 -22.43 -16.21 -4.90
C ILE A 42 -22.54 -17.45 -4.00
N PRO A 43 -22.21 -18.65 -4.47
CA PRO A 43 -22.23 -19.83 -3.62
C PRO A 43 -21.20 -19.68 -2.49
N HIS A 44 -21.61 -19.77 -1.23
CA HIS A 44 -20.74 -19.56 -0.06
C HIS A 44 -19.48 -20.42 -0.10
N TRP A 45 -19.61 -21.67 -0.51
CA TRP A 45 -18.47 -22.59 -0.62
C TRP A 45 -17.49 -22.19 -1.72
N ASN A 46 -18.00 -21.72 -2.85
CA ASN A 46 -17.14 -21.22 -3.94
C ASN A 46 -16.36 -19.99 -3.47
N LEU A 47 -17.05 -19.07 -2.78
CA LEU A 47 -16.39 -17.87 -2.24
C LEU A 47 -15.30 -18.21 -1.24
N LEU A 48 -15.61 -19.06 -0.27
CA LEU A 48 -14.63 -19.49 0.74
C LEU A 48 -13.45 -20.25 0.12
N ARG A 49 -13.70 -21.14 -0.84
CA ARG A 49 -12.63 -21.85 -1.55
C ARG A 49 -11.76 -20.88 -2.35
N TYR A 50 -12.36 -19.97 -3.10
CA TYR A 50 -11.63 -18.99 -3.86
C TYR A 50 -10.77 -18.10 -2.98
N LEU A 51 -11.35 -17.49 -1.94
CA LEU A 51 -10.62 -16.61 -1.03
C LEU A 51 -9.49 -17.32 -0.31
N ARG A 52 -9.71 -18.56 0.16
CA ARG A 52 -8.64 -19.37 0.78
C ARG A 52 -7.56 -19.74 -0.23
N SER A 53 -7.92 -20.04 -1.47
CA SER A 53 -6.95 -20.29 -2.53
C SER A 53 -6.13 -19.03 -2.84
N VAL A 54 -6.75 -17.86 -2.96
CA VAL A 54 -6.05 -16.59 -3.11
C VAL A 54 -5.10 -16.35 -1.93
N GLU A 55 -5.60 -16.47 -0.70
CA GLU A 55 -4.83 -16.23 0.51
C GLU A 55 -3.63 -17.18 0.65
N SER A 56 -3.78 -18.44 0.26
CA SER A 56 -2.69 -19.42 0.27
C SER A 56 -1.62 -19.18 -0.79
N HIS A 57 -1.93 -18.39 -1.82
CA HIS A 57 -0.96 -18.00 -2.85
C HIS A 57 -0.19 -16.73 -2.48
N TYR A 58 -0.57 -15.99 -1.43
CA TYR A 58 0.29 -14.97 -0.88
C TYR A 58 1.49 -15.62 -0.19
N ASN A 59 2.69 -15.23 -0.59
CA ASN A 59 3.93 -15.83 -0.08
C ASN A 59 4.12 -15.47 1.40
N ALA A 60 4.21 -16.48 2.26
CA ALA A 60 4.41 -16.29 3.70
C ALA A 60 5.82 -15.75 4.06
N CYS A 61 6.80 -15.92 3.17
CA CYS A 61 8.17 -15.43 3.37
C CYS A 61 8.35 -13.97 2.97
N THR A 62 7.35 -13.34 2.33
CA THR A 62 7.38 -11.94 1.96
C THR A 62 6.96 -11.09 3.15
N PRO A 63 7.85 -10.21 3.69
CA PRO A 63 7.56 -9.49 4.93
C PRO A 63 6.41 -8.51 4.84
N TYR A 64 6.25 -7.81 3.69
CA TYR A 64 5.25 -6.76 3.47
C TYR A 64 4.14 -7.21 2.52
N HIS A 65 4.47 -7.53 1.24
CA HIS A 65 3.47 -7.89 0.22
C HIS A 65 2.94 -9.32 0.43
N ASN A 66 2.15 -9.50 1.49
CA ASN A 66 1.58 -10.77 1.93
C ASN A 66 0.08 -10.63 2.22
N LYS A 67 -0.55 -11.72 2.67
CA LYS A 67 -1.99 -11.77 2.97
C LYS A 67 -2.47 -10.77 4.02
N ILE A 68 -1.60 -10.28 4.92
CA ILE A 68 -1.97 -9.30 5.94
C ILE A 68 -2.12 -7.92 5.29
N HIS A 69 -1.18 -7.53 4.41
CA HIS A 69 -1.28 -6.32 3.63
C HIS A 69 -2.56 -6.34 2.76
N ALA A 70 -2.81 -7.42 2.02
CA ALA A 70 -4.02 -7.53 1.23
C ALA A 70 -5.30 -7.40 2.07
N ALA A 71 -5.33 -7.97 3.29
CA ALA A 71 -6.45 -7.83 4.21
C ALA A 71 -6.62 -6.38 4.69
N ASP A 72 -5.53 -5.66 4.95
CA ASP A 72 -5.54 -4.24 5.32
C ASP A 72 -6.06 -3.36 4.18
N VAL A 73 -5.64 -3.63 2.94
CA VAL A 73 -6.12 -2.90 1.74
C VAL A 73 -7.61 -3.14 1.51
N VAL A 74 -8.11 -4.36 1.65
CA VAL A 74 -9.56 -4.65 1.55
C VAL A 74 -10.35 -3.92 2.63
N GLN A 75 -9.85 -3.90 3.88
CA GLN A 75 -10.50 -3.19 4.98
C GLN A 75 -10.46 -1.67 4.75
N SER A 76 -9.36 -1.14 4.28
CA SER A 76 -9.20 0.29 3.98
C SER A 76 -10.17 0.76 2.91
N VAL A 77 -10.29 0.03 1.80
CA VAL A 77 -11.29 0.32 0.75
C VAL A 77 -12.72 0.26 1.31
N HIS A 78 -13.01 -0.70 2.19
CA HIS A 78 -14.32 -0.79 2.81
C HIS A 78 -14.69 0.48 3.59
N VAL A 79 -13.73 1.07 4.32
CA VAL A 79 -13.92 2.34 5.04
C VAL A 79 -14.06 3.50 4.06
N LEU A 80 -13.19 3.60 3.05
CA LEU A 80 -13.25 4.67 2.05
C LEU A 80 -14.59 4.70 1.29
N LEU A 81 -15.17 3.53 1.02
CA LEU A 81 -16.49 3.39 0.40
C LEU A 81 -17.65 3.86 1.29
N GLN A 82 -17.42 4.20 2.56
CA GLN A 82 -18.46 4.70 3.48
C GLN A 82 -18.54 6.23 3.48
N ALA A 83 -17.68 6.92 2.75
CA ALA A 83 -17.73 8.37 2.64
C ALA A 83 -19.11 8.81 2.13
N PRO A 84 -19.79 9.75 2.81
CA PRO A 84 -21.14 10.20 2.42
C PRO A 84 -21.20 10.73 0.98
N ALA A 85 -20.13 11.34 0.49
CA ALA A 85 -20.03 11.82 -0.89
C ALA A 85 -20.10 10.68 -1.93
N LEU A 86 -19.83 9.45 -1.53
CA LEU A 86 -19.85 8.25 -2.38
C LEU A 86 -21.11 7.40 -2.19
N ASP A 87 -22.06 7.87 -1.37
CA ASP A 87 -23.29 7.10 -1.14
C ASP A 87 -24.07 6.91 -2.44
N SER A 88 -24.43 5.66 -2.70
CA SER A 88 -25.19 5.25 -3.89
C SER A 88 -24.52 5.59 -5.25
N VAL A 89 -23.25 5.96 -5.26
CA VAL A 89 -22.49 6.30 -6.50
C VAL A 89 -22.19 5.05 -7.31
N PHE A 90 -21.79 3.98 -6.65
CA PHE A 90 -21.33 2.76 -7.31
C PHE A 90 -22.41 1.69 -7.39
N THR A 91 -22.42 0.97 -8.51
CA THR A 91 -23.28 -0.21 -8.66
C THR A 91 -22.76 -1.37 -7.80
N ASP A 92 -23.65 -2.31 -7.44
CA ASP A 92 -23.26 -3.52 -6.70
C ASP A 92 -22.13 -4.30 -7.39
N LEU A 93 -22.09 -4.30 -8.74
CA LEU A 93 -21.03 -4.99 -9.49
C LEU A 93 -19.68 -4.29 -9.35
N GLU A 94 -19.66 -2.96 -9.34
CA GLU A 94 -18.47 -2.15 -9.09
C GLU A 94 -17.98 -2.35 -7.66
N LEU A 95 -18.88 -2.38 -6.67
CA LEU A 95 -18.54 -2.68 -5.28
C LEU A 95 -17.94 -4.08 -5.11
N ALA A 96 -18.53 -5.09 -5.75
CA ALA A 96 -17.96 -6.43 -5.72
C ALA A 96 -16.59 -6.50 -6.39
N ALA A 97 -16.42 -5.80 -7.52
CA ALA A 97 -15.17 -5.79 -8.28
C ALA A 97 -14.03 -5.12 -7.49
N VAL A 98 -14.28 -3.97 -6.84
CA VAL A 98 -13.23 -3.27 -6.07
C VAL A 98 -12.78 -4.08 -4.85
N ILE A 99 -13.69 -4.72 -4.13
CA ILE A 99 -13.36 -5.57 -2.98
C ILE A 99 -12.50 -6.76 -3.41
N ILE A 100 -12.86 -7.42 -4.53
CA ILE A 100 -12.07 -8.54 -5.05
C ILE A 100 -10.75 -8.05 -5.64
N ALA A 101 -10.70 -6.90 -6.33
CA ALA A 101 -9.46 -6.32 -6.82
C ALA A 101 -8.45 -6.10 -5.68
N CYS A 102 -8.88 -5.51 -4.56
CA CYS A 102 -8.04 -5.34 -3.37
C CYS A 102 -7.57 -6.69 -2.78
N ALA A 103 -8.43 -7.70 -2.77
CA ALA A 103 -8.08 -9.01 -2.22
C ALA A 103 -7.01 -9.74 -3.04
N VAL A 104 -6.87 -9.44 -4.32
CA VAL A 104 -5.98 -10.15 -5.26
C VAL A 104 -4.83 -9.30 -5.78
N HIS A 105 -4.76 -8.00 -5.44
CA HIS A 105 -3.90 -7.03 -6.12
C HIS A 105 -2.41 -7.40 -6.08
N ASP A 106 -1.95 -8.12 -5.06
CA ASP A 106 -0.57 -8.57 -4.85
C ASP A 106 -0.43 -10.10 -4.72
N VAL A 107 -1.43 -10.87 -5.15
CA VAL A 107 -1.39 -12.32 -4.99
C VAL A 107 -0.17 -12.93 -5.66
N ASN A 108 0.55 -13.77 -4.91
CA ASN A 108 1.80 -14.43 -5.32
C ASN A 108 2.97 -13.45 -5.59
N HIS A 109 3.02 -12.33 -4.88
CA HIS A 109 4.11 -11.37 -4.97
C HIS A 109 5.44 -12.01 -4.53
N PRO A 110 6.53 -11.90 -5.31
CA PRO A 110 7.81 -12.55 -5.04
C PRO A 110 8.70 -11.81 -4.03
N GLY A 111 8.28 -10.64 -3.53
CA GLY A 111 9.04 -9.79 -2.62
C GLY A 111 10.16 -9.01 -3.29
N VAL A 112 10.01 -8.70 -4.59
CA VAL A 112 10.93 -7.85 -5.37
C VAL A 112 10.12 -6.94 -6.28
N THR A 113 10.73 -5.83 -6.71
CA THR A 113 10.07 -4.82 -7.56
C THR A 113 9.99 -5.23 -9.03
N ASN A 114 9.11 -4.58 -9.80
CA ASN A 114 9.07 -4.70 -11.26
C ASN A 114 10.45 -4.44 -11.89
N GLN A 115 11.16 -3.40 -11.43
CA GLN A 115 12.48 -3.06 -11.95
C GLN A 115 13.53 -4.15 -11.68
N TYR A 116 13.47 -4.79 -10.50
CA TYR A 116 14.34 -5.94 -10.21
C TYR A 116 14.11 -7.08 -11.21
N LEU A 117 12.86 -7.44 -11.47
CA LEU A 117 12.52 -8.50 -12.43
C LEU A 117 13.01 -8.17 -13.85
N ILE A 118 12.89 -6.91 -14.27
CA ILE A 118 13.37 -6.44 -15.57
C ILE A 118 14.90 -6.51 -15.63
N ASN A 119 15.59 -5.99 -14.63
CA ASN A 119 17.06 -5.95 -14.57
C ASN A 119 17.69 -7.34 -14.54
N THR A 120 16.99 -8.32 -13.97
CA THR A 120 17.45 -9.72 -13.89
C THR A 120 17.00 -10.58 -15.07
N ASN A 121 16.27 -10.02 -16.04
CA ASN A 121 15.64 -10.76 -17.13
C ASN A 121 14.79 -11.93 -16.62
N ASP A 122 14.03 -11.71 -15.55
CA ASP A 122 13.16 -12.72 -14.97
C ASP A 122 12.12 -13.21 -15.99
N ALA A 123 11.71 -14.46 -15.87
CA ALA A 123 10.70 -15.06 -16.75
C ALA A 123 9.37 -14.27 -16.77
N LEU A 124 8.98 -13.65 -15.66
CA LEU A 124 7.78 -12.80 -15.59
C LEU A 124 7.97 -11.51 -16.40
N ALA A 125 9.13 -10.86 -16.31
CA ALA A 125 9.43 -9.67 -17.10
C ALA A 125 9.39 -9.97 -18.61
N ILE A 126 9.99 -11.09 -19.02
CA ILE A 126 9.93 -11.56 -20.41
C ILE A 126 8.48 -11.84 -20.83
N LEU A 127 7.71 -12.55 -19.98
CA LEU A 127 6.31 -12.93 -20.27
C LEU A 127 5.41 -11.71 -20.50
N TYR A 128 5.60 -10.65 -19.71
CA TYR A 128 4.77 -9.45 -19.73
C TYR A 128 5.42 -8.26 -20.42
N ASN A 129 6.55 -8.49 -21.13
CA ASN A 129 7.24 -7.48 -21.94
C ASN A 129 7.56 -6.21 -21.14
N ASP A 130 8.05 -6.37 -19.92
CA ASP A 130 8.47 -5.30 -18.99
C ASP A 130 7.34 -4.30 -18.61
N SER A 131 6.09 -4.64 -18.90
CA SER A 131 4.94 -3.74 -18.67
C SER A 131 4.08 -4.20 -17.52
N SER A 132 4.06 -3.42 -16.41
CA SER A 132 3.30 -3.75 -15.18
C SER A 132 3.41 -5.24 -14.84
N VAL A 133 4.67 -5.72 -14.72
CA VAL A 133 5.01 -7.16 -14.70
C VAL A 133 4.30 -7.88 -13.57
N LEU A 134 4.43 -7.37 -12.35
CA LEU A 134 3.82 -7.95 -11.15
C LEU A 134 2.30 -7.86 -11.20
N GLU A 135 1.74 -6.73 -11.58
CA GLU A 135 0.29 -6.51 -11.60
C GLU A 135 -0.40 -7.41 -12.62
N ASN A 136 0.21 -7.61 -13.80
CA ASN A 136 -0.26 -8.59 -14.78
C ASN A 136 -0.18 -10.02 -14.24
N TYR A 137 0.90 -10.34 -13.51
CA TYR A 137 1.05 -11.65 -12.90
C TYR A 137 0.02 -11.91 -11.81
N HIS A 138 -0.25 -10.94 -10.92
CA HIS A 138 -1.28 -11.05 -9.89
C HIS A 138 -2.65 -11.32 -10.50
N LEU A 139 -3.01 -10.61 -11.56
CA LEU A 139 -4.25 -10.83 -12.30
C LEU A 139 -4.32 -12.21 -12.94
N ALA A 140 -3.22 -12.68 -13.55
CA ALA A 140 -3.17 -14.00 -14.14
C ALA A 140 -3.41 -15.09 -13.10
N VAL A 141 -2.75 -15.01 -11.93
CA VAL A 141 -2.96 -15.93 -10.81
C VAL A 141 -4.41 -15.87 -10.32
N ALA A 142 -4.94 -14.67 -10.05
CA ALA A 142 -6.27 -14.47 -9.51
C ALA A 142 -7.36 -15.06 -10.43
N PHE A 143 -7.28 -14.80 -11.74
CA PHE A 143 -8.27 -15.32 -12.71
C PHE A 143 -8.06 -16.80 -13.01
N ASN A 144 -6.85 -17.32 -12.92
CA ASN A 144 -6.60 -18.75 -13.02
C ASN A 144 -7.27 -19.50 -11.86
N LEU A 145 -7.15 -18.99 -10.63
CA LEU A 145 -7.79 -19.59 -9.45
C LEU A 145 -9.31 -19.67 -9.56
N LEU A 146 -9.95 -18.74 -10.28
CA LEU A 146 -11.40 -18.82 -10.56
C LEU A 146 -11.80 -20.03 -11.43
N THR A 147 -10.86 -20.59 -12.19
CA THR A 147 -11.12 -21.75 -13.05
C THR A 147 -11.05 -23.08 -12.30
N PHE A 148 -10.58 -23.08 -11.07
CA PHE A 148 -10.44 -24.30 -10.27
C PHE A 148 -11.82 -24.81 -9.83
N PRO A 149 -11.99 -26.13 -9.72
CA PRO A 149 -13.26 -26.72 -9.32
C PRO A 149 -13.78 -26.15 -7.98
N GLY A 150 -14.98 -25.56 -8.04
CA GLY A 150 -15.61 -24.96 -6.86
C GLY A 150 -15.05 -23.62 -6.42
N CYS A 151 -14.25 -22.93 -7.27
CA CYS A 151 -13.73 -21.59 -7.03
C CYS A 151 -14.41 -20.48 -7.85
N ASP A 152 -15.29 -20.84 -8.79
CA ASP A 152 -15.99 -19.84 -9.62
C ASP A 152 -17.02 -19.06 -8.78
N ILE A 153 -16.65 -17.87 -8.32
CA ILE A 153 -17.53 -16.96 -7.58
C ILE A 153 -18.48 -16.20 -8.50
N LEU A 154 -18.26 -16.24 -9.80
CA LEU A 154 -19.03 -15.52 -10.81
C LEU A 154 -20.05 -16.42 -11.52
N VAL A 155 -20.25 -17.66 -11.06
CA VAL A 155 -21.02 -18.70 -11.73
C VAL A 155 -22.45 -18.26 -12.08
N ASN A 156 -23.08 -17.44 -11.25
CA ASN A 156 -24.44 -16.95 -11.41
C ASN A 156 -24.56 -15.59 -12.11
N LEU A 157 -23.44 -14.99 -12.51
CA LEU A 157 -23.44 -13.76 -13.29
C LEU A 157 -23.72 -14.05 -14.77
N THR A 158 -24.46 -13.13 -15.40
CA THR A 158 -24.60 -13.15 -16.87
C THR A 158 -23.25 -12.99 -17.56
N ARG A 159 -23.14 -13.43 -18.81
CA ARG A 159 -21.92 -13.28 -19.61
C ARG A 159 -21.45 -11.82 -19.64
N LYS A 160 -22.36 -10.86 -19.82
CA LYS A 160 -22.03 -9.43 -19.83
C LYS A 160 -21.47 -8.98 -18.48
N GLN A 161 -22.10 -9.34 -17.37
CA GLN A 161 -21.61 -9.01 -16.02
C GLN A 161 -20.24 -9.61 -15.74
N ARG A 162 -19.97 -10.87 -16.12
CA ARG A 162 -18.65 -11.51 -15.97
C ARG A 162 -17.56 -10.76 -16.74
N LEU A 163 -17.84 -10.37 -17.98
CA LEU A 163 -16.88 -9.59 -18.79
C LEU A 163 -16.62 -8.21 -18.17
N THR A 164 -17.67 -7.52 -17.75
CA THR A 164 -17.54 -6.22 -17.09
C THR A 164 -16.79 -6.32 -15.76
N PHE A 165 -17.13 -7.29 -14.90
CA PHE A 165 -16.43 -7.55 -13.64
C PHE A 165 -14.94 -7.81 -13.88
N ARG A 166 -14.62 -8.71 -14.83
CA ARG A 166 -13.24 -9.02 -15.16
C ARG A 166 -12.48 -7.77 -15.62
N ARG A 167 -13.08 -6.94 -16.46
CA ARG A 167 -12.47 -5.70 -16.95
C ARG A 167 -12.19 -4.74 -15.81
N MET A 168 -13.17 -4.52 -14.92
CA MET A 168 -13.01 -3.63 -13.76
C MET A 168 -11.88 -4.09 -12.84
N VAL A 169 -11.81 -5.37 -12.50
CA VAL A 169 -10.74 -5.92 -11.66
C VAL A 169 -9.38 -5.73 -12.33
N ILE A 170 -9.27 -5.99 -13.63
CA ILE A 170 -8.04 -5.78 -14.39
C ILE A 170 -7.61 -4.30 -14.32
N ASP A 171 -8.52 -3.38 -14.64
CA ASP A 171 -8.21 -1.95 -14.68
C ASP A 171 -7.79 -1.41 -13.31
N MET A 172 -8.42 -1.88 -12.22
CA MET A 172 -8.06 -1.47 -10.86
C MET A 172 -6.71 -2.04 -10.41
N VAL A 173 -6.43 -3.32 -10.64
CA VAL A 173 -5.15 -3.91 -10.25
C VAL A 173 -3.99 -3.34 -11.06
N LEU A 174 -4.16 -3.15 -12.38
CA LEU A 174 -3.13 -2.50 -13.20
C LEU A 174 -2.84 -1.06 -12.76
N SER A 175 -3.74 -0.40 -12.06
CA SER A 175 -3.54 0.95 -11.52
C SER A 175 -2.75 0.98 -10.20
N THR A 176 -2.45 -0.16 -9.58
CA THR A 176 -1.56 -0.22 -8.41
C THR A 176 -0.07 -0.15 -8.79
N ASP A 177 0.27 -0.29 -10.08
CA ASP A 177 1.63 -0.04 -10.57
C ASP A 177 2.05 1.41 -10.29
N MET A 178 3.06 1.58 -9.41
CA MET A 178 3.56 2.89 -8.99
C MET A 178 4.05 3.76 -10.15
N SER A 179 4.42 3.17 -11.28
CA SER A 179 4.77 3.95 -12.49
C SER A 179 3.60 4.79 -13.02
N LYS A 180 2.37 4.45 -12.66
CA LYS A 180 1.13 5.14 -13.05
C LYS A 180 0.67 6.20 -12.05
N HIS A 181 1.33 6.33 -10.89
CA HIS A 181 0.94 7.21 -9.80
C HIS A 181 0.66 8.65 -10.26
N MET A 182 1.61 9.25 -10.99
CA MET A 182 1.48 10.65 -11.43
C MET A 182 0.32 10.87 -12.40
N SER A 183 0.03 9.88 -13.27
CA SER A 183 -1.12 9.94 -14.17
C SER A 183 -2.44 9.83 -13.40
N LEU A 184 -2.54 8.90 -12.44
CA LEU A 184 -3.73 8.75 -11.60
C LEU A 184 -4.00 9.99 -10.77
N LEU A 185 -2.95 10.60 -10.21
CA LEU A 185 -3.06 11.85 -9.44
C LEU A 185 -3.54 13.01 -10.31
N ALA A 186 -3.02 13.15 -11.54
CA ALA A 186 -3.45 14.18 -12.47
C ALA A 186 -4.93 14.03 -12.88
N ASP A 187 -5.36 12.79 -13.14
CA ASP A 187 -6.76 12.47 -13.45
C ASP A 187 -7.68 12.78 -12.26
N LEU A 188 -7.26 12.42 -11.03
CA LEU A 188 -8.01 12.71 -9.81
C LEU A 188 -8.13 14.22 -9.59
N LYS A 189 -7.04 14.98 -9.76
CA LYS A 189 -7.05 16.44 -9.63
C LYS A 189 -8.03 17.07 -10.60
N THR A 190 -7.99 16.65 -11.86
CA THR A 190 -8.93 17.14 -12.89
C THR A 190 -10.39 16.83 -12.49
N MET A 191 -10.63 15.67 -11.91
CA MET A 191 -11.96 15.29 -11.44
C MET A 191 -12.42 16.14 -10.27
N VAL A 192 -11.56 16.38 -9.28
CA VAL A 192 -11.86 17.25 -8.12
C VAL A 192 -12.20 18.65 -8.60
N GLU A 193 -11.43 19.22 -9.53
CA GLU A 193 -11.66 20.56 -10.08
C GLU A 193 -13.00 20.65 -10.83
N THR A 194 -13.36 19.64 -11.61
CA THR A 194 -14.56 19.64 -12.45
C THR A 194 -15.85 19.28 -11.71
N LYS A 195 -15.77 18.44 -10.66
CA LYS A 195 -16.94 17.94 -9.91
C LYS A 195 -17.27 18.71 -8.62
N LYS A 196 -16.39 19.60 -8.18
CA LYS A 196 -16.54 20.42 -6.96
C LYS A 196 -17.77 21.38 -6.98
N VAL A 197 -18.46 21.53 -8.11
CA VAL A 197 -19.50 22.54 -8.33
C VAL A 197 -20.94 22.01 -8.11
N ALA A 198 -21.15 20.74 -7.92
CA ALA A 198 -22.49 20.19 -7.71
C ALA A 198 -22.88 20.24 -6.21
N GLY A 199 -23.65 21.24 -5.83
CA GLY A 199 -24.05 21.56 -4.44
C GLY A 199 -24.96 20.53 -3.73
N SER A 200 -24.94 19.25 -4.10
CA SER A 200 -25.78 18.20 -3.50
C SER A 200 -25.10 17.38 -2.39
N GLY A 201 -23.80 17.60 -2.13
CA GLY A 201 -23.05 16.80 -1.16
C GLY A 201 -22.74 15.36 -1.59
N ILE A 202 -23.30 14.90 -2.70
CA ILE A 202 -23.04 13.60 -3.33
C ILE A 202 -22.35 13.85 -4.68
N LEU A 203 -21.31 13.07 -4.96
CA LEU A 203 -20.61 13.13 -6.25
C LEU A 203 -21.54 12.63 -7.38
N ASN A 204 -21.79 13.49 -8.35
CA ASN A 204 -22.51 13.07 -9.54
C ASN A 204 -21.55 12.44 -10.56
N LEU A 205 -21.53 11.11 -10.59
CA LEU A 205 -20.67 10.30 -11.46
C LEU A 205 -21.54 9.44 -12.40
N ASP A 206 -22.23 10.11 -13.32
CA ASP A 206 -23.18 9.44 -14.22
C ASP A 206 -22.50 8.49 -15.22
N ASN A 207 -21.23 8.77 -15.57
CA ASN A 207 -20.54 7.96 -16.55
C ASN A 207 -19.61 6.90 -15.89
N TYR A 208 -19.51 5.75 -16.57
CA TYR A 208 -18.71 4.62 -16.13
C TYR A 208 -17.21 4.97 -15.99
N THR A 209 -16.68 5.80 -16.86
CA THR A 209 -15.25 6.16 -16.86
C THR A 209 -14.89 6.93 -15.60
N ASP A 210 -15.71 7.92 -15.19
CA ASP A 210 -15.48 8.69 -13.97
C ASP A 210 -15.51 7.78 -12.73
N ARG A 211 -16.51 6.87 -12.65
CA ARG A 211 -16.58 5.91 -11.54
C ARG A 211 -15.36 4.99 -11.49
N MET A 212 -14.88 4.51 -12.63
CA MET A 212 -13.67 3.68 -12.68
C MET A 212 -12.43 4.44 -12.25
N GLN A 213 -12.27 5.69 -12.65
CA GLN A 213 -11.15 6.54 -12.18
C GLN A 213 -11.17 6.73 -10.66
N ILE A 214 -12.35 6.94 -10.06
CA ILE A 214 -12.48 7.02 -8.60
C ILE A 214 -12.10 5.68 -7.94
N LEU A 215 -12.60 4.56 -8.47
CA LEU A 215 -12.28 3.24 -7.91
C LEU A 215 -10.78 2.90 -8.03
N GLN A 216 -10.15 3.24 -9.15
CA GLN A 216 -8.70 3.08 -9.33
C GLN A 216 -7.90 3.90 -8.31
N ASN A 217 -8.26 5.17 -8.12
CA ASN A 217 -7.62 6.02 -7.12
C ASN A 217 -7.93 5.55 -5.69
N MET A 218 -9.14 5.04 -5.42
CA MET A 218 -9.49 4.46 -4.12
C MET A 218 -8.63 3.24 -3.78
N VAL A 219 -8.44 2.33 -4.72
CA VAL A 219 -7.54 1.17 -4.54
C VAL A 219 -6.12 1.64 -4.31
N HIS A 220 -5.64 2.62 -5.08
CA HIS A 220 -4.31 3.19 -4.93
C HIS A 220 -4.12 3.90 -3.58
N CYS A 221 -5.10 4.68 -3.10
CA CYS A 221 -5.08 5.25 -1.75
C CYS A 221 -5.04 4.16 -0.67
N ALA A 222 -5.82 3.10 -0.83
CA ALA A 222 -5.87 2.01 0.13
C ALA A 222 -4.55 1.22 0.17
N ASP A 223 -3.92 1.00 -0.97
CA ASP A 223 -2.63 0.33 -1.11
C ASP A 223 -1.50 1.12 -0.43
N LEU A 224 -1.49 2.46 -0.59
CA LEU A 224 -0.55 3.37 0.07
C LEU A 224 -1.01 3.84 1.46
N SER A 225 -2.07 3.27 2.01
CA SER A 225 -2.72 3.74 3.24
C SER A 225 -1.91 3.53 4.51
N ASN A 226 -0.86 2.73 4.49
CA ASN A 226 0.00 2.48 5.66
C ASN A 226 0.53 3.79 6.27
N THR A 227 0.90 4.77 5.43
CA THR A 227 1.41 6.08 5.84
C THR A 227 0.39 6.94 6.60
N ALA A 228 -0.89 6.68 6.39
CA ALA A 228 -2.02 7.40 7.00
C ALA A 228 -2.74 6.58 8.09
N LYS A 229 -2.12 5.52 8.60
CA LYS A 229 -2.61 4.72 9.74
C LYS A 229 -2.09 5.29 11.06
N PRO A 230 -2.70 4.92 12.20
CA PRO A 230 -2.12 5.20 13.52
C PRO A 230 -0.64 4.83 13.56
N LEU A 231 0.16 5.65 14.25
CA LEU A 231 1.64 5.58 14.21
C LEU A 231 2.18 4.18 14.55
N ASP A 232 1.58 3.50 15.52
CA ASP A 232 1.99 2.16 15.94
C ASP A 232 1.79 1.10 14.84
N LEU A 233 0.76 1.25 14.00
CA LEU A 233 0.54 0.40 12.83
C LEU A 233 1.45 0.81 11.68
N TYR A 234 1.62 2.11 11.45
CA TYR A 234 2.50 2.61 10.40
C TYR A 234 3.94 2.16 10.62
N THR A 235 4.46 2.26 11.84
CA THR A 235 5.83 1.80 12.15
C THR A 235 5.99 0.29 11.94
N LYS A 236 5.00 -0.52 12.29
CA LYS A 236 5.01 -1.97 12.00
C LYS A 236 5.05 -2.23 10.49
N TRP A 237 4.27 -1.50 9.69
CA TRP A 237 4.29 -1.62 8.23
C TRP A 237 5.66 -1.22 7.66
N MET A 238 6.24 -0.14 8.17
CA MET A 238 7.55 0.32 7.71
C MET A 238 8.66 -0.69 7.96
N HIS A 239 8.72 -1.29 9.15
CA HIS A 239 9.69 -2.35 9.42
C HIS A 239 9.57 -3.50 8.43
N ARG A 240 8.35 -3.94 8.13
CA ARG A 240 8.10 -5.03 7.17
C ARG A 240 8.51 -4.65 5.74
N LEU A 241 8.22 -3.43 5.31
CA LEU A 241 8.60 -2.95 3.99
C LEU A 241 10.11 -2.84 3.84
N MET A 242 10.79 -2.31 4.86
CA MET A 242 12.25 -2.21 4.86
C MET A 242 12.92 -3.58 4.89
N ASP A 243 12.39 -4.54 5.65
CA ASP A 243 12.89 -5.92 5.63
C ASP A 243 12.80 -6.51 4.22
N GLU A 244 11.70 -6.29 3.50
CA GLU A 244 11.53 -6.76 2.13
C GLU A 244 12.49 -6.08 1.16
N PHE A 245 12.66 -4.76 1.24
CA PHE A 245 13.62 -4.01 0.43
C PHE A 245 15.06 -4.46 0.69
N PHE A 246 15.43 -4.66 1.93
CA PHE A 246 16.76 -5.15 2.29
C PHE A 246 17.03 -6.57 1.77
N LEU A 247 16.03 -7.45 1.76
CA LEU A 247 16.14 -8.77 1.15
C LEU A 247 16.37 -8.68 -0.36
N GLN A 248 15.75 -7.71 -1.06
CA GLN A 248 16.05 -7.44 -2.46
C GLN A 248 17.46 -6.93 -2.64
N GLY A 249 17.92 -5.95 -1.85
CA GLY A 249 19.28 -5.41 -1.92
C GLY A 249 20.35 -6.47 -1.65
N ASP A 250 20.10 -7.39 -0.73
CA ASP A 250 21.00 -8.54 -0.48
C ASP A 250 21.10 -9.45 -1.72
N ARG A 251 20.00 -9.68 -2.44
CA ARG A 251 20.00 -10.45 -3.71
C ARG A 251 20.73 -9.71 -4.82
N GLU A 252 20.53 -8.40 -4.95
CA GLU A 252 21.21 -7.54 -5.92
C GLU A 252 22.73 -7.55 -5.67
N ARG A 253 23.16 -7.38 -4.42
CA ARG A 253 24.57 -7.45 -4.01
C ARG A 253 25.18 -8.82 -4.33
N ALA A 254 24.50 -9.90 -4.01
CA ALA A 254 24.95 -11.26 -4.28
C ALA A 254 25.07 -11.56 -5.78
N ALA A 255 24.24 -10.93 -6.60
CA ALA A 255 24.26 -11.05 -8.06
C ALA A 255 25.24 -10.08 -8.75
N GLY A 256 25.92 -9.19 -8.00
CA GLY A 256 26.83 -8.17 -8.54
C GLY A 256 26.10 -7.07 -9.30
N LEU A 257 24.84 -6.82 -9.01
CA LEU A 257 24.02 -5.75 -9.56
C LEU A 257 24.16 -4.48 -8.70
N ASP A 258 23.86 -3.34 -9.31
CA ASP A 258 23.67 -2.10 -8.55
C ASP A 258 22.48 -2.26 -7.59
N ILE A 259 22.67 -1.86 -6.33
CA ILE A 259 21.64 -1.99 -5.33
C ILE A 259 20.58 -0.90 -5.56
N SER A 260 19.32 -1.31 -5.64
CA SER A 260 18.19 -0.40 -5.83
C SER A 260 18.09 0.63 -4.68
N PRO A 261 17.60 1.84 -4.96
CA PRO A 261 17.38 2.85 -3.94
C PRO A 261 16.59 2.28 -2.75
N MET A 262 17.00 2.62 -1.52
CA MET A 262 16.43 2.14 -0.25
C MET A 262 16.62 0.65 0.06
N CYS A 263 17.22 -0.12 -0.82
CA CYS A 263 17.44 -1.55 -0.62
C CYS A 263 18.79 -1.87 0.04
N ASP A 264 19.67 -0.90 0.22
CA ASP A 264 20.95 -1.08 0.89
C ASP A 264 20.86 -0.83 2.40
N ARG A 265 21.10 -1.87 3.20
CA ARG A 265 21.10 -1.81 4.67
C ARG A 265 22.12 -0.83 5.25
N GLU A 266 23.23 -0.60 4.54
CA GLU A 266 24.35 0.22 5.03
C GLU A 266 24.12 1.72 4.79
N THR A 267 23.34 2.08 3.77
CA THR A 267 23.18 3.48 3.36
C THR A 267 21.74 4.00 3.44
N ALA A 268 20.76 3.12 3.66
CA ALA A 268 19.36 3.53 3.72
C ALA A 268 19.09 4.46 4.91
N THR A 269 18.46 5.61 4.61
CA THR A 269 17.98 6.59 5.61
C THR A 269 16.46 6.53 5.62
N ILE A 270 15.91 5.68 6.49
CA ILE A 270 14.48 5.37 6.54
C ILE A 270 13.68 6.65 6.80
N GLU A 271 14.06 7.44 7.78
CA GLU A 271 13.35 8.65 8.22
C GLU A 271 13.26 9.68 7.09
N LYS A 272 14.37 9.98 6.43
CA LYS A 272 14.42 10.93 5.29
C LYS A 272 13.59 10.43 4.13
N SER A 273 13.62 9.14 3.86
CA SER A 273 12.84 8.54 2.76
C SER A 273 11.35 8.54 3.06
N GLN A 274 10.95 8.32 4.31
CA GLN A 274 9.54 8.38 4.69
C GLN A 274 9.00 9.80 4.60
N VAL A 275 9.72 10.80 5.06
CA VAL A 275 9.34 12.22 4.87
C VAL A 275 9.20 12.53 3.38
N SER A 276 10.18 12.16 2.56
CA SER A 276 10.12 12.39 1.11
C SER A 276 8.97 11.64 0.44
N PHE A 277 8.74 10.37 0.82
CA PHE A 277 7.64 9.58 0.27
C PHE A 277 6.27 10.20 0.61
N ILE A 278 6.11 10.66 1.86
CA ILE A 278 4.88 11.35 2.26
C ILE A 278 4.74 12.65 1.48
N ASP A 279 5.76 13.50 1.44
CA ASP A 279 5.69 14.83 0.82
C ASP A 279 5.43 14.77 -0.70
N PHE A 280 6.01 13.80 -1.42
CA PHE A 280 5.92 13.75 -2.87
C PHE A 280 4.90 12.75 -3.43
N ILE A 281 4.51 11.73 -2.65
CA ILE A 281 3.63 10.66 -3.11
C ILE A 281 2.32 10.62 -2.32
N SER A 282 2.41 10.36 -1.00
CA SER A 282 1.20 10.09 -0.21
C SER A 282 0.38 11.34 0.04
N HIS A 283 0.99 12.46 0.47
CA HIS A 283 0.27 13.68 0.81
C HIS A 283 -0.50 14.27 -0.37
N PRO A 284 0.09 14.45 -1.58
CA PRO A 284 -0.66 14.93 -2.73
C PRO A 284 -1.84 14.04 -3.10
N LEU A 285 -1.71 12.72 -2.97
CA LEU A 285 -2.80 11.78 -3.26
C LEU A 285 -3.92 11.90 -2.21
N TRP A 286 -3.58 11.89 -0.92
CA TRP A 286 -4.56 11.99 0.16
C TRP A 286 -5.23 13.36 0.26
N GLU A 287 -4.51 14.44 -0.10
CA GLU A 287 -5.09 15.78 -0.21
C GLU A 287 -6.19 15.81 -1.28
N MET A 288 -5.91 15.31 -2.47
CA MET A 288 -6.91 15.24 -3.55
C MET A 288 -8.07 14.31 -3.20
N TRP A 289 -7.78 13.18 -2.54
CA TRP A 289 -8.84 12.29 -2.05
C TRP A 289 -9.71 12.97 -0.99
N SER A 290 -9.11 13.64 -0.02
CA SER A 290 -9.81 14.38 1.03
C SER A 290 -10.69 15.50 0.46
N ASP A 291 -10.20 16.22 -0.54
CA ASP A 291 -10.96 17.23 -1.27
C ASP A 291 -12.18 16.64 -1.98
N LEU A 292 -12.01 15.45 -2.59
CA LEU A 292 -13.07 14.76 -3.32
C LEU A 292 -14.24 14.36 -2.40
N VAL A 293 -13.91 13.81 -1.23
CA VAL A 293 -14.89 13.22 -0.30
C VAL A 293 -15.14 14.05 0.95
N HIS A 294 -14.74 15.34 0.93
CA HIS A 294 -14.81 16.22 2.10
C HIS A 294 -16.18 16.16 2.79
N PRO A 295 -16.24 16.09 4.16
CA PRO A 295 -15.10 16.08 5.12
C PRO A 295 -14.61 14.69 5.53
N ALA A 296 -15.08 13.62 4.91
CA ALA A 296 -14.95 12.25 5.40
C ALA A 296 -13.51 11.71 5.53
N ALA A 297 -12.54 12.30 4.83
CA ALA A 297 -11.13 11.85 4.90
C ALA A 297 -10.21 12.85 5.63
N GLN A 298 -10.76 13.86 6.30
CA GLN A 298 -9.97 14.86 7.00
C GLN A 298 -9.10 14.24 8.11
N ASP A 299 -9.68 13.38 8.93
CA ASP A 299 -8.98 12.70 10.03
C ASP A 299 -7.84 11.81 9.50
N ILE A 300 -7.99 11.24 8.30
CA ILE A 300 -6.96 10.42 7.65
C ILE A 300 -5.78 11.29 7.20
N LEU A 301 -6.07 12.46 6.63
CA LEU A 301 -5.04 13.42 6.22
C LEU A 301 -4.28 13.95 7.43
N GLU A 302 -4.96 14.25 8.54
CA GLU A 302 -4.33 14.68 9.80
C GLU A 302 -3.40 13.61 10.37
N LEU A 303 -3.78 12.33 10.30
CA LEU A 303 -2.90 11.22 10.69
C LEU A 303 -1.65 11.14 9.82
N LEU A 304 -1.79 11.34 8.52
CA LEU A 304 -0.67 11.36 7.59
C LEU A 304 0.32 12.48 7.93
N GLU A 305 -0.17 13.69 8.18
CA GLU A 305 0.63 14.84 8.56
C GLU A 305 1.31 14.64 9.92
N TYR A 306 0.60 14.05 10.89
CA TYR A 306 1.17 13.67 12.17
C TYR A 306 2.34 12.68 12.00
N ASN A 307 2.16 11.64 11.21
CA ASN A 307 3.17 10.63 10.94
C ASN A 307 4.39 11.22 10.21
N ARG A 308 4.15 12.10 9.24
CA ARG A 308 5.21 12.85 8.53
C ARG A 308 6.06 13.66 9.52
N ASN A 309 5.41 14.40 10.41
CA ASN A 309 6.10 15.23 11.41
C ASN A 309 6.84 14.40 12.45
N TRP A 310 6.35 13.22 12.80
CA TRP A 310 7.05 12.30 13.67
C TRP A 310 8.39 11.86 13.07
N TYR A 311 8.44 11.43 11.81
CA TYR A 311 9.69 11.08 11.12
C TYR A 311 10.61 12.30 10.95
N PHE A 312 10.05 13.45 10.63
CA PHE A 312 10.81 14.69 10.49
C PHE A 312 11.55 15.07 11.80
N ASN A 313 10.90 14.92 12.94
CA ASN A 313 11.49 15.18 14.25
C ASN A 313 12.60 14.18 14.59
N LEU A 314 12.51 12.92 14.16
CA LEU A 314 13.60 11.94 14.35
C LEU A 314 14.87 12.36 13.61
N ILE A 315 14.76 12.86 12.38
CA ILE A 315 15.91 13.34 11.59
C ILE A 315 16.66 14.44 12.38
N HIS A 316 15.93 15.40 12.94
CA HIS A 316 16.54 16.52 13.67
C HIS A 316 17.11 16.11 15.03
N ALA A 317 16.53 15.12 15.70
CA ALA A 317 17.09 14.60 16.95
C ALA A 317 18.45 13.92 16.72
N ASP A 318 18.59 13.16 15.64
CA ASP A 318 19.83 12.51 15.25
C ASP A 318 20.93 13.52 14.84
N ASP A 319 20.56 14.57 14.09
CA ASP A 319 21.48 15.65 13.70
C ASP A 319 22.04 16.39 14.93
N HIS A 320 21.23 16.64 15.95
CA HIS A 320 21.69 17.25 17.22
C HIS A 320 22.60 16.33 18.00
N HIS A 321 22.35 15.03 18.05
CA HIS A 321 23.23 14.07 18.72
C HIS A 321 24.59 13.95 18.04
N GLN A 322 24.62 13.92 16.70
CA GLN A 322 25.86 13.87 15.93
C GLN A 322 26.69 15.15 16.08
N GLN A 323 26.05 16.32 16.14
CA GLN A 323 26.75 17.59 16.40
C GLN A 323 27.35 17.66 17.82
N GLN A 324 26.64 17.20 18.84
CA GLN A 324 27.16 17.15 20.22
C GLN A 324 28.34 16.18 20.37
N THR A 325 28.24 15.00 19.73
CA THR A 325 29.32 14.01 19.76
C THR A 325 30.58 14.49 19.03
N SER A 326 30.42 15.19 17.90
CA SER A 326 31.54 15.78 17.16
C SER A 326 32.16 17.01 17.85
N GLN A 327 31.42 17.77 18.65
CA GLN A 327 31.98 18.83 19.50
C GLN A 327 32.74 18.24 20.67
N GLN A 328 32.23 17.23 21.36
CA GLN A 328 32.92 16.56 22.45
C GLN A 328 34.22 15.86 22.00
N SER A 329 34.25 15.27 20.83
CA SER A 329 35.46 14.67 20.26
C SER A 329 36.53 15.73 19.93
N LYS A 330 36.14 16.90 19.41
CA LYS A 330 37.07 18.01 19.15
C LYS A 330 37.62 18.62 20.45
N GLU A 331 36.81 18.81 21.48
CA GLU A 331 37.23 19.30 22.78
C GLU A 331 38.20 18.33 23.47
N THR A 332 38.02 17.01 23.31
CA THR A 332 38.94 16.00 23.85
C THR A 332 40.28 15.94 23.08
N GLU A 333 40.27 16.16 21.74
CA GLU A 333 41.50 16.27 20.95
C GLU A 333 42.28 17.54 21.28
N ASP A 334 41.63 18.69 21.44
CA ASP A 334 42.25 19.94 21.84
C ASP A 334 42.84 19.87 23.27
N PHE A 335 42.16 19.19 24.21
CA PHE A 335 42.66 18.98 25.56
C PHE A 335 43.89 18.08 25.59
N ASN A 336 43.92 17.03 24.79
CA ASN A 336 45.09 16.13 24.65
C ASN A 336 46.26 16.83 23.96
N THR A 337 46.03 17.69 22.97
CA THR A 337 47.07 18.43 22.27
C THR A 337 47.71 19.50 23.19
N THR A 338 46.91 20.14 24.02
CA THR A 338 47.39 21.16 24.99
C THR A 338 48.17 20.50 26.13
N THR A 339 47.80 19.30 26.58
CA THR A 339 48.51 18.55 27.64
C THR A 339 49.88 18.02 27.17
N ILE A 340 50.03 17.64 25.89
CA ILE A 340 51.30 17.19 25.30
C ILE A 340 52.28 18.36 25.09
N ALA A 341 51.77 19.57 24.77
CA ALA A 341 52.59 20.75 24.60
C ALA A 341 53.19 21.31 25.93
N SER A 342 52.49 21.06 27.06
CA SER A 342 52.96 21.50 28.38
C SER A 342 53.99 20.58 29.05
N THR A 343 54.17 19.34 28.58
CA THR A 343 55.13 18.36 29.11
C THR A 343 56.50 18.39 28.43
N THR A 344 56.68 19.16 27.35
CA THR A 344 57.93 19.21 26.58
C THR A 344 58.84 20.42 26.96
N THR A 345 58.48 21.24 27.97
CA THR A 345 59.23 22.45 28.31
C THR A 345 60.00 22.37 29.63
N THR A 346 60.24 21.20 30.21
CA THR A 346 61.03 21.07 31.45
C THR A 346 62.06 19.94 31.34
N THR A 347 63.13 20.13 30.52
CA THR A 347 64.40 19.46 30.66
C THR A 347 65.48 20.16 29.82
N THR A 348 66.01 21.30 30.27
CA THR A 348 67.37 21.76 29.93
C THR A 348 67.76 22.79 30.98
N THR A 349 68.43 22.32 32.07
CA THR A 349 69.59 22.94 32.73
C THR A 349 70.34 21.84 33.40
#